data_bb2c74467454570d801b6f86382f9200
#
_entry.id   bb2c74467454570d801b6f86382f9200
#
_cell.length_a   1.000
_cell.length_b   1.000
_cell.length_c   1.000
_cell.angle_alpha   90.00
_cell.angle_beta   90.00
_cell.angle_gamma   90.00
#
_symmetry.space_group_name_H-M   'P 1'
#
loop_
_entity.id
_entity.type
_entity.pdbx_description
1 polymer ?
#
loop_
_entity_poly.entity_id
_entity_poly.type
_entity_poly.pdbx_seq_one_letter_code
_entity_poly.pdbx_strand_id
1 'polypeptide(L)'
;MILYRQRDGKRQVLLVHPGGPFWQKRDEGVWSIPKGELAENETGIDVARREFQEEVGVPAPDGELTALGAVTQTGGKIVHAWAMAGDVEVTKLTSNTFELEWPPRSGKMQQFPEVDRAEWFDLDATRRKLLPAQCAFIDRLEALL
;
A
#
# COMPACT_ATOMS: atom_id res chain seq x y z
N MET A 1 -1.61 5.87 1.85
CA MET A 1 -2.30 6.73 0.83
C MET A 1 -2.97 5.86 -0.20
N ILE A 2 -4.21 6.16 -0.53
CA ILE A 2 -4.92 5.49 -1.62
C ILE A 2 -4.91 6.42 -2.82
N LEU A 3 -4.12 6.09 -3.83
CA LEU A 3 -4.12 6.78 -5.10
C LEU A 3 -5.15 6.09 -6.00
N TYR A 4 -6.07 6.86 -6.56
CA TYR A 4 -7.10 6.32 -7.45
C TYR A 4 -7.17 7.11 -8.74
N ARG A 5 -7.57 6.40 -9.80
CA ARG A 5 -7.74 6.98 -11.13
C ARG A 5 -8.95 6.35 -11.83
N GLN A 6 -9.37 6.95 -12.93
CA GLN A 6 -10.34 6.34 -13.82
C GLN A 6 -9.68 6.07 -15.16
N ARG A 7 -9.78 4.84 -15.64
CA ARG A 7 -9.22 4.44 -16.95
C ARG A 7 -10.15 3.43 -17.59
N ASP A 8 -10.44 3.64 -18.88
CA ASP A 8 -11.34 2.79 -19.66
C ASP A 8 -12.72 2.62 -19.02
N GLY A 9 -13.24 3.71 -18.41
CA GLY A 9 -14.53 3.72 -17.74
C GLY A 9 -14.56 3.04 -16.38
N LYS A 10 -13.41 2.56 -15.88
CA LYS A 10 -13.30 1.88 -14.59
C LYS A 10 -12.46 2.66 -13.60
N ARG A 11 -12.90 2.67 -12.35
CA ARG A 11 -12.11 3.22 -11.24
C ARG A 11 -11.06 2.20 -10.84
N GLN A 12 -9.83 2.67 -10.68
CA GLN A 12 -8.70 1.84 -10.29
C GLN A 12 -7.99 2.43 -9.08
N VAL A 13 -7.42 1.53 -8.27
CA VAL A 13 -6.67 1.86 -7.06
C VAL A 13 -5.30 1.22 -7.16
N LEU A 14 -4.27 1.95 -6.72
CA LEU A 14 -2.91 1.44 -6.68
C LEU A 14 -2.67 0.69 -5.37
N LEU A 15 -2.25 -0.57 -5.48
CA LEU A 15 -1.90 -1.41 -4.34
C LEU A 15 -0.46 -1.88 -4.45
N VAL A 16 0.13 -2.22 -3.31
CA VAL A 16 1.47 -2.78 -3.22
C VAL A 16 1.43 -4.20 -2.67
N HIS A 17 2.31 -5.05 -3.20
CA HIS A 17 2.44 -6.44 -2.78
C HIS A 17 3.64 -6.55 -1.82
N PRO A 18 3.47 -7.22 -0.66
CA PRO A 18 4.58 -7.40 0.27
C PRO A 18 5.66 -8.27 -0.32
N GLY A 19 6.92 -7.85 -0.14
CA GLY A 19 8.08 -8.59 -0.60
C GLY A 19 8.55 -9.62 0.43
N GLY A 20 9.52 -10.42 0.02
CA GLY A 20 10.12 -11.44 0.84
C GLY A 20 9.55 -12.84 0.59
N PRO A 21 10.24 -13.87 1.12
CA PRO A 21 9.96 -15.26 0.76
C PRO A 21 8.62 -15.77 1.27
N PHE A 22 8.07 -15.21 2.36
CA PHE A 22 6.79 -15.64 2.92
C PHE A 22 5.61 -15.26 2.04
N TRP A 23 5.74 -14.19 1.22
CA TRP A 23 4.64 -13.60 0.48
C TRP A 23 4.75 -13.81 -1.02
N GLN A 24 5.91 -14.27 -1.49
CA GLN A 24 6.24 -14.33 -2.92
C GLN A 24 5.19 -15.05 -3.77
N LYS A 25 4.57 -16.11 -3.23
CA LYS A 25 3.57 -16.91 -3.95
C LYS A 25 2.14 -16.61 -3.52
N ARG A 26 1.94 -15.64 -2.64
CA ARG A 26 0.62 -15.24 -2.18
C ARG A 26 0.11 -14.07 -2.97
N ASP A 27 -1.19 -14.04 -3.22
CA ASP A 27 -1.81 -13.01 -4.03
C ASP A 27 -3.05 -12.43 -3.33
N GLU A 28 -4.18 -13.12 -3.35
CA GLU A 28 -5.42 -12.58 -2.77
C GLU A 28 -5.32 -12.41 -1.25
N GLY A 29 -5.81 -11.26 -0.75
CA GLY A 29 -5.88 -10.99 0.67
C GLY A 29 -4.58 -10.55 1.31
N VAL A 30 -3.51 -10.31 0.53
CA VAL A 30 -2.20 -9.91 1.06
C VAL A 30 -1.72 -8.54 0.58
N TRP A 31 -2.31 -7.99 -0.47
CA TRP A 31 -1.97 -6.66 -0.95
C TRP A 31 -2.41 -5.60 0.04
N SER A 32 -1.76 -4.47 -0.01
CA SER A 32 -1.99 -3.35 0.91
C SER A 32 -2.02 -2.04 0.16
N ILE A 33 -2.65 -1.03 0.75
CA ILE A 33 -2.42 0.34 0.33
C ILE A 33 -1.00 0.74 0.77
N PRO A 34 -0.31 1.62 0.03
CA PRO A 34 0.94 2.19 0.51
C PRO A 34 0.68 2.91 1.84
N LYS A 35 1.36 2.50 2.89
CA LYS A 35 1.11 2.99 4.24
C LYS A 35 2.36 2.91 5.09
N GLY A 36 2.36 3.66 6.20
CA GLY A 36 3.41 3.59 7.20
C GLY A 36 2.93 3.99 8.57
N GLU A 37 3.78 3.84 9.54
CA GLU A 37 3.52 4.24 10.92
C GLU A 37 3.89 5.70 11.12
N LEU A 38 3.09 6.39 11.94
CA LEU A 38 3.38 7.76 12.34
C LEU A 38 4.64 7.78 13.22
N ALA A 39 5.65 8.51 12.78
CA ALA A 39 6.78 8.84 13.62
C ALA A 39 6.43 10.05 14.50
N GLU A 40 7.18 10.20 15.59
CA GLU A 40 7.03 11.36 16.45
C GLU A 40 7.24 12.65 15.64
N ASN A 41 6.38 13.65 15.86
CA ASN A 41 6.37 14.93 15.16
C ASN A 41 6.02 14.91 13.67
N GLU A 42 5.52 13.79 13.14
CA GLU A 42 5.00 13.74 11.78
C GLU A 42 3.49 13.89 11.75
N THR A 43 2.97 14.59 10.72
CA THR A 43 1.53 14.57 10.44
C THR A 43 1.17 13.32 9.66
N GLY A 44 -0.10 12.88 9.73
CA GLY A 44 -0.55 11.72 8.98
C GLY A 44 -0.38 11.89 7.46
N ILE A 45 -0.56 13.11 6.95
CA ILE A 45 -0.38 13.41 5.52
C ILE A 45 1.09 13.29 5.12
N ASP A 46 2.01 13.83 5.92
CA ASP A 46 3.44 13.75 5.64
C ASP A 46 3.92 12.30 5.63
N VAL A 47 3.46 11.50 6.59
CA VAL A 47 3.76 10.07 6.63
C VAL A 47 3.20 9.36 5.40
N ALA A 48 1.95 9.66 5.02
CA ALA A 48 1.33 9.03 3.85
C ALA A 48 2.14 9.30 2.57
N ARG A 49 2.60 10.53 2.38
CA ARG A 49 3.41 10.89 1.21
C ARG A 49 4.80 10.24 1.24
N ARG A 50 5.44 10.23 2.40
CA ARG A 50 6.75 9.61 2.58
C ARG A 50 6.70 8.12 2.32
N GLU A 51 5.75 7.42 2.93
CA GLU A 51 5.61 5.97 2.78
C GLU A 51 5.21 5.59 1.36
N PHE A 52 4.39 6.40 0.69
CA PHE A 52 4.08 6.19 -0.72
C PHE A 52 5.37 6.18 -1.55
N GLN A 53 6.23 7.19 -1.36
CA GLN A 53 7.50 7.27 -2.09
C GLN A 53 8.44 6.12 -1.76
N GLU A 54 8.53 5.73 -0.50
CA GLU A 54 9.39 4.62 -0.06
C GLU A 54 8.92 3.29 -0.61
N GLU A 55 7.61 3.04 -0.66
CA GLU A 55 7.05 1.78 -1.11
C GLU A 55 6.86 1.69 -2.62
N VAL A 56 6.49 2.77 -3.27
CA VAL A 56 6.23 2.79 -4.71
C VAL A 56 7.46 3.21 -5.52
N GLY A 57 8.38 3.95 -4.90
CA GLY A 57 9.63 4.34 -5.54
C GLY A 57 9.55 5.64 -6.34
N VAL A 58 8.39 6.27 -6.40
CA VAL A 58 8.19 7.57 -7.03
C VAL A 58 7.44 8.50 -6.08
N PRO A 59 7.65 9.81 -6.17
CA PRO A 59 6.90 10.75 -5.34
C PRO A 59 5.40 10.67 -5.63
N ALA A 60 4.58 10.83 -4.59
CA ALA A 60 3.14 10.96 -4.78
C ALA A 60 2.85 12.22 -5.62
N PRO A 61 1.88 12.17 -6.54
CA PRO A 61 1.48 13.36 -7.29
C PRO A 61 1.03 14.48 -6.37
N ASP A 62 1.12 15.71 -6.83
CA ASP A 62 0.51 16.83 -6.14
C ASP A 62 -1.01 16.74 -6.25
N GLY A 63 -1.70 16.95 -5.16
CA GLY A 63 -3.15 16.87 -5.16
C GLY A 63 -3.72 17.00 -3.77
N GLU A 64 -5.03 17.15 -3.71
CA GLU A 64 -5.76 17.25 -2.47
C GLU A 64 -6.00 15.86 -1.88
N LEU A 65 -5.69 15.72 -0.59
CA LEU A 65 -5.88 14.48 0.15
C LEU A 65 -7.17 14.55 0.97
N THR A 66 -7.99 13.52 0.84
CA THR A 66 -9.23 13.38 1.61
C THR A 66 -9.05 12.26 2.63
N ALA A 67 -9.25 12.56 3.91
CA ALA A 67 -9.13 11.56 4.97
C ALA A 67 -10.21 10.49 4.86
N LEU A 68 -9.82 9.24 4.95
CA LEU A 68 -10.73 8.08 4.99
C LEU A 68 -10.84 7.46 6.38
N GLY A 69 -10.19 8.07 7.37
CA GLY A 69 -10.21 7.56 8.74
C GLY A 69 -9.24 6.40 8.96
N ALA A 70 -9.58 5.55 9.90
CA ALA A 70 -8.70 4.48 10.34
C ALA A 70 -9.42 3.13 10.34
N VAL A 71 -8.63 2.07 10.23
CA VAL A 71 -9.07 0.69 10.48
C VAL A 71 -8.08 0.01 11.40
N THR A 72 -8.54 -1.02 12.12
CA THR A 72 -7.67 -1.83 12.98
C THR A 72 -7.40 -3.16 12.27
N GLN A 73 -6.12 -3.46 12.06
CA GLN A 73 -5.68 -4.73 11.47
C GLN A 73 -5.50 -5.79 12.55
N THR A 74 -5.36 -7.04 12.12
CA THR A 74 -5.01 -8.16 12.99
C THR A 74 -3.76 -7.81 13.80
N GLY A 75 -3.78 -8.08 15.10
CA GLY A 75 -2.69 -7.70 16.00
C GLY A 75 -2.86 -6.32 16.64
N GLY A 76 -3.95 -5.62 16.35
CA GLY A 76 -4.26 -4.31 16.95
C GLY A 76 -3.61 -3.11 16.29
N LYS A 77 -2.94 -3.30 15.14
CA LYS A 77 -2.31 -2.20 14.41
C LYS A 77 -3.38 -1.30 13.78
N ILE A 78 -3.30 0.00 14.05
CA ILE A 78 -4.21 0.99 13.49
C ILE A 78 -3.59 1.60 12.24
N VAL A 79 -4.34 1.59 11.15
CA VAL A 79 -3.92 2.15 9.87
C VAL A 79 -4.83 3.31 9.50
N HIS A 80 -4.23 4.45 9.21
CA HIS A 80 -4.93 5.63 8.71
C HIS A 80 -4.73 5.73 7.19
N ALA A 81 -5.75 6.18 6.49
CA ALA A 81 -5.67 6.36 5.04
C ALA A 81 -6.18 7.70 4.57
N TRP A 82 -5.59 8.18 3.49
CA TRP A 82 -6.00 9.36 2.75
C TRP A 82 -6.13 8.98 1.29
N ALA A 83 -7.15 9.50 0.63
CA ALA A 83 -7.40 9.27 -0.78
C ALA A 83 -7.02 10.48 -1.61
N MET A 84 -6.47 10.24 -2.79
CA MET A 84 -6.12 11.29 -3.74
C MET A 84 -6.33 10.78 -5.16
N ALA A 85 -6.95 11.62 -5.99
CA ALA A 85 -7.02 11.34 -7.43
C ALA A 85 -5.66 11.62 -8.07
N GLY A 86 -5.17 10.69 -8.86
CA GLY A 86 -3.89 10.88 -9.55
C GLY A 86 -3.44 9.62 -10.26
N ASP A 87 -2.38 9.76 -11.04
CA ASP A 87 -1.81 8.66 -11.79
C ASP A 87 -0.29 8.69 -11.64
N VAL A 88 0.29 7.52 -11.52
CA VAL A 88 1.75 7.33 -11.53
C VAL A 88 2.07 6.09 -12.33
N GLU A 89 3.24 6.09 -12.96
CA GLU A 89 3.75 4.95 -13.66
C GLU A 89 4.53 4.06 -12.69
N VAL A 90 4.19 2.75 -12.64
CA VAL A 90 4.77 1.81 -11.68
C VAL A 90 5.69 0.78 -12.33
N THR A 91 6.27 1.12 -13.49
CA THR A 91 7.13 0.21 -14.25
C THR A 91 8.51 0.03 -13.62
N LYS A 92 8.95 0.95 -12.76
CA LYS A 92 10.25 0.88 -12.09
C LYS A 92 10.06 0.99 -10.58
N LEU A 93 9.72 -0.13 -9.98
CA LEU A 93 9.56 -0.19 -8.54
C LEU A 93 10.91 -0.19 -7.85
N THR A 94 11.07 0.70 -6.87
CA THR A 94 12.20 0.69 -5.95
C THR A 94 11.65 0.89 -4.54
N SER A 95 11.76 -0.10 -3.69
CA SER A 95 11.34 0.00 -2.31
C SER A 95 12.51 -0.14 -1.35
N ASN A 96 12.29 0.26 -0.10
CA ASN A 96 13.23 -0.04 0.99
C ASN A 96 13.32 -1.56 1.18
N THR A 97 14.43 -2.00 1.76
CA THR A 97 14.66 -3.41 2.03
C THR A 97 14.60 -3.69 3.53
N PHE A 98 14.40 -4.96 3.86
CA PHE A 98 14.52 -5.45 5.23
C PHE A 98 15.40 -6.68 5.26
N GLU A 99 16.00 -6.96 6.42
CA GLU A 99 16.82 -8.15 6.63
C GLU A 99 16.00 -9.26 7.26
N LEU A 100 16.22 -10.48 6.78
CA LEU A 100 15.56 -11.67 7.28
C LEU A 100 16.55 -12.84 7.24
N GLU A 101 16.59 -13.63 8.31
CA GLU A 101 17.31 -14.89 8.27
C GLU A 101 16.58 -15.87 7.36
N TRP A 102 17.22 -16.23 6.27
CA TRP A 102 16.62 -17.12 5.30
C TRP A 102 17.67 -18.03 4.63
N PRO A 103 17.48 -19.35 4.52
CA PRO A 103 16.36 -20.09 5.10
C PRO A 103 16.29 -19.99 6.62
N PRO A 104 15.13 -20.35 7.22
CA PRO A 104 15.02 -20.33 8.68
C PRO A 104 16.11 -21.15 9.36
N ARG A 105 16.68 -20.61 10.42
CA ARG A 105 17.76 -21.25 11.21
C ARG A 105 19.04 -21.51 10.44
N SER A 106 19.25 -20.83 9.32
CA SER A 106 20.47 -21.01 8.51
C SER A 106 21.64 -20.18 9.00
N GLY A 107 21.39 -19.15 9.81
CA GLY A 107 22.38 -18.16 10.19
C GLY A 107 22.75 -17.19 9.10
N LYS A 108 22.04 -17.25 7.96
CA LYS A 108 22.29 -16.37 6.81
C LYS A 108 21.25 -15.26 6.75
N MET A 109 21.71 -14.01 6.92
CA MET A 109 20.87 -12.85 6.76
C MET A 109 20.82 -12.44 5.29
N GLN A 110 19.61 -12.27 4.76
CA GLN A 110 19.38 -11.82 3.39
C GLN A 110 18.51 -10.58 3.38
N GLN A 111 18.71 -9.73 2.38
CA GLN A 111 17.90 -8.54 2.19
C GLN A 111 16.80 -8.82 1.17
N PHE A 112 15.59 -8.40 1.51
CA PHE A 112 14.41 -8.51 0.63
C PHE A 112 13.75 -7.15 0.52
N PRO A 113 13.12 -6.83 -0.63
CA PRO A 113 12.35 -5.59 -0.74
C PRO A 113 11.11 -5.66 0.16
N GLU A 114 10.75 -4.55 0.78
CA GLU A 114 9.50 -4.45 1.55
C GLU A 114 8.28 -4.59 0.63
N VAL A 115 8.40 -4.08 -0.58
CA VAL A 115 7.38 -4.17 -1.63
C VAL A 115 8.05 -4.70 -2.90
N ASP A 116 7.51 -5.77 -3.46
CA ASP A 116 8.05 -6.38 -4.67
C ASP A 116 7.28 -6.01 -5.94
N ARG A 117 6.02 -5.58 -5.82
CA ARG A 117 5.18 -5.17 -6.93
C ARG A 117 4.23 -4.06 -6.52
N ALA A 118 3.92 -3.19 -7.47
CA ALA A 118 2.83 -2.22 -7.34
C ALA A 118 1.99 -2.31 -8.61
N GLU A 119 0.68 -2.42 -8.47
CA GLU A 119 -0.23 -2.59 -9.61
C GLU A 119 -1.53 -1.84 -9.39
N TRP A 120 -2.14 -1.46 -10.51
CA TRP A 120 -3.46 -0.87 -10.52
C TRP A 120 -4.54 -1.95 -10.63
N PHE A 121 -5.55 -1.87 -9.78
CA PHE A 121 -6.67 -2.80 -9.79
C PHE A 121 -7.99 -2.04 -9.84
N ASP A 122 -8.98 -2.59 -10.55
CA ASP A 122 -10.36 -2.08 -10.43
C ASP A 122 -10.89 -2.36 -9.01
N LEU A 123 -12.04 -1.79 -8.66
CA LEU A 123 -12.55 -1.90 -7.29
C LEU A 123 -12.91 -3.33 -6.89
N ASP A 124 -13.43 -4.13 -7.81
CA ASP A 124 -13.78 -5.53 -7.51
C ASP A 124 -12.52 -6.35 -7.24
N ALA A 125 -11.49 -6.21 -8.09
CA ALA A 125 -10.21 -6.87 -7.88
C ALA A 125 -9.53 -6.37 -6.59
N THR A 126 -9.61 -5.08 -6.33
CA THR A 126 -9.05 -4.48 -5.11
C THR A 126 -9.60 -5.15 -3.86
N ARG A 127 -10.91 -5.41 -3.80
CA ARG A 127 -11.52 -6.07 -2.64
C ARG A 127 -11.03 -7.49 -2.42
N ARG A 128 -10.72 -8.22 -3.49
CA ARG A 128 -10.16 -9.57 -3.38
C ARG A 128 -8.69 -9.57 -3.00
N LYS A 129 -7.92 -8.63 -3.53
CA LYS A 129 -6.46 -8.57 -3.35
C LYS A 129 -6.05 -8.01 -2.00
N LEU A 130 -6.81 -7.05 -1.50
CA LEU A 130 -6.48 -6.27 -0.33
C LEU A 130 -6.58 -7.07 0.96
N LEU A 131 -5.72 -6.76 1.93
CA LEU A 131 -5.87 -7.25 3.31
C LEU A 131 -7.32 -6.99 3.76
N PRO A 132 -8.02 -7.99 4.32
CA PRO A 132 -9.45 -7.84 4.64
C PRO A 132 -9.77 -6.63 5.51
N ALA A 133 -8.94 -6.32 6.51
CA ALA A 133 -9.16 -5.18 7.38
C ALA A 133 -9.13 -3.84 6.64
N GLN A 134 -8.43 -3.76 5.50
CA GLN A 134 -8.32 -2.53 4.71
C GLN A 134 -9.49 -2.35 3.73
N CYS A 135 -10.31 -3.36 3.51
CA CYS A 135 -11.42 -3.27 2.57
C CYS A 135 -12.44 -2.19 2.95
N ALA A 136 -12.55 -1.86 4.23
CA ALA A 136 -13.41 -0.76 4.68
C ALA A 136 -13.01 0.59 4.05
N PHE A 137 -11.73 0.79 3.73
CA PHE A 137 -11.29 2.00 3.04
C PHE A 137 -11.89 2.10 1.63
N ILE A 138 -12.07 0.98 0.96
CA ILE A 138 -12.65 0.96 -0.40
C ILE A 138 -14.12 1.35 -0.34
N ASP A 139 -14.87 0.88 0.66
CA ASP A 139 -16.24 1.29 0.86
C ASP A 139 -16.34 2.80 1.11
N ARG A 140 -15.44 3.34 1.93
CA ARG A 140 -15.39 4.77 2.23
C ARG A 140 -14.99 5.59 1.00
N LEU A 141 -14.07 5.07 0.19
CA LEU A 141 -13.66 5.71 -1.06
C LEU A 141 -14.84 5.78 -2.04
N GLU A 142 -15.56 4.68 -2.23
CA GLU A 142 -16.73 4.66 -3.12
C GLU A 142 -17.78 5.68 -2.69
N ALA A 143 -17.97 5.87 -1.40
CA ALA A 143 -18.93 6.84 -0.87
C ALA A 143 -18.56 8.29 -1.23
N LEU A 144 -17.30 8.56 -1.51
CA LEU A 144 -16.81 9.88 -1.92
C LEU A 144 -16.94 10.13 -3.43
N LEU A 145 -17.06 9.08 -4.23
CA LEU A 145 -17.01 9.17 -5.70
C LEU A 145 -18.42 9.19 -6.36
#